data_028b66f7f982b87cd7b59eaadc15e289
#
_entry.id   028b66f7f982b87cd7b59eaadc15e289
#
_cell.length_a   1.000
_cell.length_b   1.000
_cell.length_c   1.000
_cell.angle_alpha   90.00
_cell.angle_beta   90.00
_cell.angle_gamma   90.00
#
_symmetry.space_group_name_H-M   'P 1'
#
loop_
_entity.id
_entity.type
_entity.pdbx_description
1 polymer ?
#
loop_
_entity_poly.entity_id
_entity_poly.type
_entity_poly.pdbx_seq_one_letter_code
_entity_poly.pdbx_strand_id
1 'polypeptide(L)'
;MSLRERTRPGLGIIEPCLPSPAKAPPSGPGWIHEIKHDGFRIMARRDGARVRLITRHGNDFTARFPRAVDAVSALTARSFLLDGEAIVTNERGLAVFDLIRHQRHGDDAVLIAFDLIELDGEDLRRTPIEQRKRQLAKLVRGPQAGIVLNEVFEGDGDILFAHACKLGCEGIVSKRLGSTYRSGRSPHWVKVKNPKAQAVKREAEEDWR
;
A
#
# COMPACT_ATOMS: atom_id res chain seq x y z
N MET A 1 12.56 31.30 -27.17
CA MET A 1 12.98 31.15 -25.76
C MET A 1 12.09 30.10 -25.11
N SER A 2 12.62 28.90 -24.92
CA SER A 2 11.88 27.80 -24.28
C SER A 2 11.92 28.02 -22.76
N LEU A 3 10.75 28.24 -22.16
CA LEU A 3 10.59 28.23 -20.70
C LEU A 3 10.87 26.80 -20.22
N ARG A 4 12.08 26.57 -19.69
CA ARG A 4 12.36 25.37 -18.90
C ARG A 4 11.44 25.42 -17.68
N GLU A 5 10.36 24.63 -17.70
CA GLU A 5 9.58 24.33 -16.50
C GLU A 5 10.55 23.85 -15.43
N ARG A 6 10.68 24.65 -14.38
CA ARG A 6 11.44 24.27 -13.18
C ARG A 6 10.62 23.19 -12.48
N THR A 7 10.89 21.92 -12.78
CA THR A 7 10.35 20.82 -12.00
C THR A 7 10.75 21.02 -10.54
N ARG A 8 9.74 21.13 -9.66
CA ARG A 8 9.99 21.16 -8.22
C ARG A 8 10.67 19.84 -7.84
N PRO A 9 11.73 19.87 -7.01
CA PRO A 9 12.31 18.62 -6.51
C PRO A 9 11.22 17.87 -5.75
N GLY A 10 10.95 16.63 -6.15
CA GLY A 10 9.95 15.80 -5.51
C GLY A 10 10.30 15.47 -4.06
N LEU A 11 9.30 15.01 -3.30
CA LEU A 11 9.52 14.50 -1.96
C LEU A 11 10.54 13.35 -1.99
N GLY A 12 11.49 13.33 -1.07
CA GLY A 12 12.32 12.16 -0.81
C GLY A 12 11.49 10.99 -0.28
N ILE A 13 12.13 9.86 -0.01
CA ILE A 13 11.49 8.77 0.73
C ILE A 13 11.13 9.27 2.13
N ILE A 14 9.89 9.06 2.53
CA ILE A 14 9.35 9.49 3.82
C ILE A 14 8.98 8.28 4.68
N GLU A 15 8.87 8.48 5.98
CA GLU A 15 8.32 7.49 6.87
C GLU A 15 6.83 7.24 6.54
N PRO A 16 6.39 5.96 6.38
CA PRO A 16 5.01 5.65 6.04
C PRO A 16 4.02 5.94 7.19
N CYS A 17 2.76 6.19 6.82
CA CYS A 17 1.64 6.25 7.76
C CYS A 17 1.35 4.86 8.32
N LEU A 18 1.33 4.71 9.64
CA LEU A 18 1.13 3.43 10.32
C LEU A 18 -0.26 3.39 10.96
N PRO A 19 -1.08 2.36 10.66
CA PRO A 19 -2.39 2.20 11.30
C PRO A 19 -2.26 1.80 12.78
N SER A 20 -3.12 2.37 13.62
CA SER A 20 -3.26 1.98 15.02
C SER A 20 -4.01 0.66 15.15
N PRO A 21 -3.61 -0.25 16.05
CA PRO A 21 -4.32 -1.50 16.27
C PRO A 21 -5.66 -1.26 16.98
N ALA A 22 -6.68 -2.05 16.63
CA ALA A 22 -7.96 -2.08 17.33
C ALA A 22 -8.50 -3.51 17.38
N LYS A 23 -9.46 -3.75 18.29
CA LYS A 23 -10.13 -5.05 18.45
C LYS A 23 -11.26 -5.26 17.46
N ALA A 24 -11.90 -4.18 17.01
CA ALA A 24 -12.99 -4.18 16.04
C ALA A 24 -12.83 -3.00 15.07
N PRO A 25 -13.40 -3.10 13.86
CA PRO A 25 -13.47 -1.97 12.93
C PRO A 25 -14.24 -0.79 13.54
N PRO A 26 -13.90 0.44 13.17
CA PRO A 26 -14.71 1.59 13.58
C PRO A 26 -16.10 1.50 12.90
N SER A 27 -17.15 1.78 13.67
CA SER A 27 -18.53 1.80 13.20
C SER A 27 -18.96 3.18 12.69
N GLY A 28 -20.03 3.20 11.90
CA GLY A 28 -20.68 4.42 11.40
C GLY A 28 -20.07 4.97 10.12
N PRO A 29 -20.66 6.06 9.59
CA PRO A 29 -20.22 6.68 8.34
C PRO A 29 -18.87 7.39 8.50
N GLY A 30 -18.21 7.67 7.38
CA GLY A 30 -16.95 8.42 7.35
C GLY A 30 -15.71 7.55 7.42
N TRP A 31 -15.84 6.25 7.17
CA TRP A 31 -14.73 5.30 7.04
C TRP A 31 -14.79 4.57 5.71
N ILE A 32 -13.61 4.32 5.16
CA ILE A 32 -13.39 3.37 4.09
C ILE A 32 -12.55 2.22 4.62
N HIS A 33 -12.75 1.05 4.03
CA HIS A 33 -12.11 -0.17 4.48
C HIS A 33 -11.35 -0.82 3.33
N GLU A 34 -10.23 -1.42 3.61
CA GLU A 34 -9.37 -2.10 2.66
C GLU A 34 -8.90 -3.43 3.23
N ILE A 35 -8.69 -4.42 2.36
CA ILE A 35 -8.04 -5.67 2.80
C ILE A 35 -6.60 -5.36 3.23
N LYS A 36 -6.22 -5.89 4.38
CA LYS A 36 -4.85 -5.90 4.85
C LYS A 36 -4.12 -7.10 4.26
N HIS A 37 -3.19 -6.82 3.37
CA HIS A 37 -2.35 -7.84 2.76
C HIS A 37 -1.12 -8.13 3.62
N ASP A 38 -0.63 -9.37 3.56
CA ASP A 38 0.57 -9.84 4.26
C ASP A 38 1.75 -9.85 3.28
N GLY A 39 2.62 -8.86 3.37
CA GLY A 39 3.73 -8.66 2.46
C GLY A 39 4.82 -7.73 2.99
N PHE A 40 5.55 -7.09 2.07
CA PHE A 40 6.49 -6.02 2.40
C PHE A 40 5.91 -4.66 2.07
N ARG A 41 5.81 -3.79 3.08
CA ARG A 41 5.45 -2.38 2.87
C ARG A 41 6.49 -1.69 2.00
N ILE A 42 6.05 -1.12 0.89
CA ILE A 42 6.88 -0.48 -0.11
C ILE A 42 6.44 0.95 -0.37
N MET A 43 7.40 1.86 -0.28
CA MET A 43 7.31 3.20 -0.83
C MET A 43 7.91 3.15 -2.25
N ALA A 44 7.04 3.19 -3.27
CA ALA A 44 7.47 3.17 -4.66
C ALA A 44 7.65 4.60 -5.17
N ARG A 45 8.90 4.99 -5.40
CA ARG A 45 9.28 6.29 -5.92
C ARG A 45 9.61 6.19 -7.40
N ARG A 46 8.98 7.04 -8.24
CA ARG A 46 9.42 7.31 -9.59
C ARG A 46 9.92 8.75 -9.70
N ASP A 47 11.02 8.94 -10.41
CA ASP A 47 11.58 10.24 -10.73
C ASP A 47 12.17 10.19 -12.15
N GLY A 48 11.39 10.64 -13.13
CA GLY A 48 11.69 10.46 -14.55
C GLY A 48 11.78 8.98 -14.93
N ALA A 49 12.95 8.55 -15.40
CA ALA A 49 13.22 7.16 -15.74
C ALA A 49 13.61 6.29 -14.54
N ARG A 50 13.91 6.89 -13.40
CA ARG A 50 14.37 6.16 -12.22
C ARG A 50 13.20 5.70 -11.37
N VAL A 51 13.16 4.40 -11.07
CA VAL A 51 12.23 3.79 -10.10
C VAL A 51 13.03 3.24 -8.92
N ARG A 52 12.49 3.41 -7.71
CA ARG A 52 13.01 2.80 -6.49
C ARG A 52 11.85 2.23 -5.66
N LEU A 53 12.05 1.04 -5.13
CA LEU A 53 11.14 0.37 -4.22
C LEU A 53 11.81 0.28 -2.84
N ILE A 54 11.38 1.12 -1.91
CA ILE A 54 12.00 1.24 -0.59
C ILE A 54 11.08 0.66 0.47
N THR A 55 11.58 -0.25 1.28
CA THR A 55 10.82 -0.84 2.37
C THR A 55 10.58 0.16 3.50
N ARG A 56 9.66 -0.17 4.41
CA ARG A 56 9.39 0.60 5.63
C ARG A 56 10.65 0.94 6.45
N HIS A 57 11.66 0.07 6.41
CA HIS A 57 12.92 0.22 7.16
C HIS A 57 14.04 0.87 6.34
N GLY A 58 13.72 1.38 5.13
CA GLY A 58 14.70 2.08 4.29
C GLY A 58 15.55 1.18 3.40
N ASN A 59 15.31 -0.14 3.39
CA ASN A 59 16.03 -1.06 2.51
C ASN A 59 15.57 -0.90 1.06
N ASP A 60 16.51 -0.89 0.12
CA ASP A 60 16.21 -0.83 -1.31
C ASP A 60 15.92 -2.24 -1.86
N PHE A 61 14.66 -2.47 -2.22
CA PHE A 61 14.16 -3.72 -2.81
C PHE A 61 13.91 -3.61 -4.32
N THR A 62 14.45 -2.59 -4.98
CA THR A 62 14.27 -2.37 -6.42
C THR A 62 14.69 -3.58 -7.25
N ALA A 63 15.89 -4.12 -6.99
CA ALA A 63 16.37 -5.32 -7.70
C ALA A 63 15.62 -6.60 -7.29
N ARG A 64 14.91 -6.58 -6.16
CA ARG A 64 14.21 -7.76 -5.63
C ARG A 64 12.84 -7.99 -6.28
N PHE A 65 12.19 -6.93 -6.77
CA PHE A 65 10.83 -7.00 -7.32
C PHE A 65 10.78 -6.41 -8.75
N PRO A 66 11.45 -7.04 -9.75
CA PRO A 66 11.57 -6.49 -11.10
C PRO A 66 10.21 -6.27 -11.76
N ARG A 67 9.26 -7.19 -11.62
CA ARG A 67 7.91 -7.07 -12.18
C ARG A 67 7.17 -5.83 -11.64
N ALA A 68 7.29 -5.53 -10.35
CA ALA A 68 6.71 -4.33 -9.77
C ALA A 68 7.43 -3.06 -10.28
N VAL A 69 8.75 -3.11 -10.46
CA VAL A 69 9.53 -2.00 -11.07
C VAL A 69 9.07 -1.70 -12.49
N ASP A 70 8.90 -2.73 -13.32
CA ASP A 70 8.43 -2.59 -14.71
C ASP A 70 7.03 -1.96 -14.74
N ALA A 71 6.12 -2.45 -13.88
CA ALA A 71 4.78 -1.91 -13.76
C ALA A 71 4.76 -0.43 -13.31
N VAL A 72 5.55 -0.08 -12.30
CA VAL A 72 5.70 1.30 -11.82
C VAL A 72 6.33 2.20 -12.90
N SER A 73 7.29 1.67 -13.67
CA SER A 73 7.93 2.40 -14.78
C SER A 73 6.98 2.68 -15.93
N ALA A 74 5.97 1.83 -16.14
CA ALA A 74 4.97 1.97 -17.21
C ALA A 74 3.86 2.98 -16.90
N LEU A 75 3.72 3.44 -15.63
CA LEU A 75 2.74 4.45 -15.27
C LEU A 75 3.04 5.79 -15.97
N THR A 76 2.00 6.54 -16.31
CA THR A 76 2.12 7.70 -17.21
C THR A 76 2.71 8.96 -16.56
N ALA A 77 2.59 9.14 -15.23
CA ALA A 77 3.14 10.32 -14.54
C ALA A 77 4.67 10.32 -14.51
N ARG A 78 5.27 11.50 -14.60
CA ARG A 78 6.74 11.66 -14.64
C ARG A 78 7.40 11.46 -13.29
N SER A 79 6.75 11.87 -12.23
CA SER A 79 7.22 11.64 -10.87
C SER A 79 6.06 11.36 -9.93
N PHE A 80 6.26 10.46 -8.96
CA PHE A 80 5.30 10.17 -7.91
C PHE A 80 5.93 9.40 -6.75
N LEU A 81 5.24 9.42 -5.63
CA LEU A 81 5.51 8.57 -4.48
C LEU A 81 4.23 7.83 -4.11
N LEU A 82 4.25 6.51 -4.30
CA LEU A 82 3.18 5.57 -3.91
C LEU A 82 3.49 4.91 -2.59
N ASP A 83 2.45 4.58 -1.84
CA ASP A 83 2.49 3.70 -0.68
C ASP A 83 1.70 2.43 -0.99
N GLY A 84 2.33 1.28 -0.82
CA GLY A 84 1.76 -0.01 -1.18
C GLY A 84 2.32 -1.16 -0.38
N GLU A 85 1.81 -2.36 -0.67
CA GLU A 85 2.30 -3.63 -0.13
C GLU A 85 2.74 -4.53 -1.28
N ALA A 86 3.99 -4.96 -1.32
CA ALA A 86 4.43 -5.97 -2.25
C ALA A 86 4.05 -7.36 -1.72
N ILE A 87 3.33 -8.12 -2.52
CA ILE A 87 2.82 -9.44 -2.16
C ILE A 87 3.13 -10.48 -3.23
N VAL A 88 3.16 -11.75 -2.81
CA VAL A 88 3.02 -12.91 -3.69
C VAL A 88 1.80 -13.68 -3.22
N THR A 89 0.96 -14.12 -4.14
CA THR A 89 -0.26 -14.84 -3.81
C THR A 89 -0.11 -16.34 -4.07
N ASN A 90 -0.85 -17.13 -3.30
CA ASN A 90 -1.06 -18.56 -3.61
C ASN A 90 -2.11 -18.73 -4.74
N GLU A 91 -2.39 -19.99 -5.09
CA GLU A 91 -3.38 -20.37 -6.12
C GLU A 91 -4.81 -19.85 -5.83
N ARG A 92 -5.11 -19.50 -4.58
CA ARG A 92 -6.41 -18.93 -4.16
C ARG A 92 -6.42 -17.39 -4.21
N GLY A 93 -5.34 -16.76 -4.66
CA GLY A 93 -5.20 -15.30 -4.69
C GLY A 93 -4.92 -14.65 -3.33
N LEU A 94 -4.65 -15.43 -2.28
CA LEU A 94 -4.30 -14.88 -0.97
C LEU A 94 -2.81 -14.56 -0.88
N ALA A 95 -2.49 -13.39 -0.33
CA ALA A 95 -1.12 -13.00 -0.03
C ALA A 95 -0.52 -13.94 1.02
N VAL A 96 0.66 -14.47 0.74
CA VAL A 96 1.41 -15.38 1.62
C VAL A 96 2.83 -14.86 1.81
N PHE A 97 3.14 -14.38 3.01
CA PHE A 97 4.44 -13.77 3.30
C PHE A 97 5.62 -14.73 3.08
N ASP A 98 5.45 -16.01 3.37
CA ASP A 98 6.53 -16.99 3.20
C ASP A 98 6.95 -17.12 1.72
N LEU A 99 6.03 -16.91 0.78
CA LEU A 99 6.36 -16.88 -0.65
C LEU A 99 7.22 -15.66 -1.01
N ILE A 100 6.88 -14.48 -0.51
CA ILE A 100 7.62 -13.25 -0.83
C ILE A 100 8.89 -13.08 0.03
N ARG A 101 8.94 -13.69 1.22
CA ARG A 101 10.12 -13.66 2.11
C ARG A 101 11.33 -14.29 1.45
N HIS A 102 11.15 -15.36 0.68
CA HIS A 102 12.21 -16.03 -0.04
C HIS A 102 12.43 -15.38 -1.42
N GLN A 103 13.67 -15.05 -1.77
CA GLN A 103 14.02 -14.34 -3.03
C GLN A 103 13.55 -15.07 -4.31
N ARG A 104 13.29 -16.38 -4.21
CA ARG A 104 12.85 -17.22 -5.36
C ARG A 104 11.55 -16.77 -6.04
N HIS A 105 10.72 -15.99 -5.36
CA HIS A 105 9.42 -15.49 -5.86
C HIS A 105 9.38 -13.97 -6.03
N GLY A 106 10.54 -13.30 -6.05
CA GLY A 106 10.60 -11.86 -6.27
C GLY A 106 10.03 -11.43 -7.63
N ASP A 107 10.20 -12.26 -8.65
CA ASP A 107 9.69 -12.03 -10.01
C ASP A 107 8.17 -12.11 -10.10
N ASP A 108 7.52 -12.81 -9.16
CA ASP A 108 6.06 -12.93 -9.09
C ASP A 108 5.40 -11.82 -8.24
N ALA A 109 6.21 -10.99 -7.59
CA ALA A 109 5.70 -9.97 -6.68
C ALA A 109 4.86 -8.92 -7.40
N VAL A 110 3.68 -8.64 -6.81
CA VAL A 110 2.76 -7.58 -7.25
C VAL A 110 2.67 -6.51 -6.18
N LEU A 111 2.74 -5.25 -6.58
CA LEU A 111 2.56 -4.10 -5.69
C LEU A 111 1.07 -3.77 -5.57
N ILE A 112 0.50 -3.94 -4.40
CA ILE A 112 -0.87 -3.50 -4.08
C ILE A 112 -0.79 -2.05 -3.62
N ALA A 113 -1.12 -1.12 -4.50
CA ALA A 113 -1.05 0.32 -4.23
C ALA A 113 -2.29 0.79 -3.45
N PHE A 114 -2.10 1.50 -2.34
CA PHE A 114 -3.23 1.93 -1.50
C PHE A 114 -3.17 3.41 -1.08
N ASP A 115 -2.12 4.15 -1.37
CA ASP A 115 -2.11 5.61 -1.22
C ASP A 115 -1.14 6.28 -2.20
N LEU A 116 -1.38 7.57 -2.49
CA LEU A 116 -0.56 8.42 -3.34
C LEU A 116 -0.15 9.65 -2.55
N ILE A 117 1.15 9.86 -2.41
CA ILE A 117 1.73 10.84 -1.49
C ILE A 117 2.25 12.06 -2.24
N GLU A 118 2.72 11.86 -3.45
CA GLU A 118 3.19 12.90 -4.37
C GLU A 118 2.81 12.52 -5.81
N LEU A 119 2.46 13.52 -6.61
CA LEU A 119 2.23 13.37 -8.03
C LEU A 119 2.79 14.59 -8.77
N ASP A 120 3.71 14.37 -9.73
CA ASP A 120 4.35 15.37 -10.57
C ASP A 120 4.86 16.61 -9.81
N GLY A 121 5.45 16.37 -8.62
CA GLY A 121 6.01 17.38 -7.73
C GLY A 121 5.00 18.05 -6.79
N GLU A 122 3.73 17.65 -6.83
CA GLU A 122 2.71 18.11 -5.88
C GLU A 122 2.69 17.20 -4.65
N ASP A 123 2.90 17.77 -3.45
CA ASP A 123 2.77 17.08 -2.17
C ASP A 123 1.29 16.90 -1.79
N LEU A 124 0.81 15.67 -1.85
CA LEU A 124 -0.59 15.31 -1.56
C LEU A 124 -0.86 14.94 -0.11
N ARG A 125 0.14 15.00 0.79
CA ARG A 125 -0.04 14.58 2.18
C ARG A 125 -1.13 15.33 2.92
N ARG A 126 -1.36 16.61 2.59
CA ARG A 126 -2.43 17.42 3.18
C ARG A 126 -3.79 17.27 2.49
N THR A 127 -3.82 16.60 1.35
CA THR A 127 -5.03 16.31 0.60
C THR A 127 -5.86 15.22 1.29
N PRO A 128 -7.21 15.34 1.36
CA PRO A 128 -8.08 14.30 1.89
C PRO A 128 -7.88 12.93 1.21
N ILE A 129 -7.97 11.84 1.99
CA ILE A 129 -7.68 10.49 1.49
C ILE A 129 -8.51 10.09 0.26
N GLU A 130 -9.78 10.44 0.21
CA GLU A 130 -10.66 10.15 -0.92
C GLU A 130 -10.20 10.83 -2.22
N GLN A 131 -9.55 11.99 -2.13
CA GLN A 131 -8.98 12.68 -3.28
C GLN A 131 -7.67 12.00 -3.72
N ARG A 132 -6.80 11.64 -2.77
CA ARG A 132 -5.57 10.89 -3.07
C ARG A 132 -5.91 9.54 -3.71
N LYS A 133 -6.94 8.84 -3.22
CA LYS A 133 -7.44 7.59 -3.80
C LYS A 133 -7.94 7.75 -5.23
N ARG A 134 -8.68 8.83 -5.52
CA ARG A 134 -9.14 9.12 -6.90
C ARG A 134 -7.95 9.38 -7.84
N GLN A 135 -6.92 10.08 -7.39
CA GLN A 135 -5.72 10.33 -8.19
C GLN A 135 -4.92 9.03 -8.38
N LEU A 136 -4.78 8.22 -7.33
CA LEU A 136 -4.15 6.91 -7.40
C LEU A 136 -4.85 5.99 -8.41
N ALA A 137 -6.19 5.94 -8.37
CA ALA A 137 -6.98 5.14 -9.31
C ALA A 137 -6.82 5.60 -10.77
N LYS A 138 -6.64 6.90 -11.00
CA LYS A 138 -6.33 7.42 -12.34
C LYS A 138 -4.93 7.05 -12.78
N LEU A 139 -3.96 7.08 -11.87
CA LEU A 139 -2.55 6.77 -12.16
C LEU A 139 -2.36 5.27 -12.48
N VAL A 140 -3.00 4.38 -11.71
CA VAL A 140 -2.90 2.91 -11.84
C VAL A 140 -3.98 2.35 -12.79
N ARG A 141 -4.53 3.17 -13.68
CA ARG A 141 -5.59 2.75 -14.60
C ARG A 141 -5.09 1.72 -15.63
N GLY A 142 -5.89 0.68 -15.86
CA GLY A 142 -5.67 -0.34 -16.87
C GLY A 142 -5.00 -1.61 -16.33
N PRO A 143 -5.01 -2.69 -17.13
CA PRO A 143 -4.41 -3.96 -16.73
C PRO A 143 -2.88 -3.85 -16.76
N GLN A 144 -2.27 -3.76 -15.60
CA GLN A 144 -0.81 -3.75 -15.48
C GLN A 144 -0.37 -4.96 -14.65
N ALA A 145 0.35 -5.88 -15.28
CA ALA A 145 0.94 -7.00 -14.59
C ALA A 145 2.05 -6.49 -13.64
N GLY A 146 1.85 -6.53 -12.33
CA GLY A 146 2.86 -6.14 -11.35
C GLY A 146 2.47 -4.97 -10.44
N ILE A 147 1.37 -4.25 -10.74
CA ILE A 147 0.77 -3.29 -9.83
C ILE A 147 -0.76 -3.38 -9.90
N VAL A 148 -1.41 -3.35 -8.74
CA VAL A 148 -2.87 -3.40 -8.60
C VAL A 148 -3.31 -2.37 -7.57
N LEU A 149 -4.44 -1.73 -7.81
CA LEU A 149 -5.07 -0.84 -6.83
C LEU A 149 -5.70 -1.68 -5.71
N ASN A 150 -5.42 -1.32 -4.46
CA ASN A 150 -6.15 -1.93 -3.33
C ASN A 150 -7.60 -1.45 -3.34
N GLU A 151 -8.54 -2.40 -3.40
CA GLU A 151 -9.96 -2.09 -3.45
C GLU A 151 -10.43 -1.41 -2.16
N VAL A 152 -11.32 -0.43 -2.35
CA VAL A 152 -11.94 0.33 -1.28
C VAL A 152 -13.38 -0.13 -1.12
N PHE A 153 -13.74 -0.45 0.11
CA PHE A 153 -15.09 -0.83 0.50
C PHE A 153 -15.68 0.25 1.39
N GLU A 154 -16.89 0.69 1.07
CA GLU A 154 -17.71 1.57 1.88
C GLU A 154 -18.79 0.75 2.57
N GLY A 155 -19.22 1.17 3.77
CA GLY A 155 -20.29 0.51 4.51
C GLY A 155 -19.82 -0.07 5.85
N ASP A 156 -20.37 -1.22 6.22
CA ASP A 156 -20.16 -1.83 7.52
C ASP A 156 -18.80 -2.57 7.59
N GLY A 157 -17.88 -2.04 8.39
CA GLY A 157 -16.55 -2.63 8.59
C GLY A 157 -16.57 -4.01 9.24
N ASP A 158 -17.55 -4.31 10.08
CA ASP A 158 -17.68 -5.64 10.71
C ASP A 158 -18.07 -6.72 9.69
N ILE A 159 -18.94 -6.37 8.74
CA ILE A 159 -19.31 -7.26 7.64
C ILE A 159 -18.08 -7.55 6.78
N LEU A 160 -17.35 -6.51 6.36
CA LEU A 160 -16.14 -6.72 5.58
C LEU A 160 -15.09 -7.52 6.35
N PHE A 161 -14.88 -7.22 7.63
CA PHE A 161 -13.94 -7.96 8.46
C PHE A 161 -14.30 -9.44 8.59
N ALA A 162 -15.59 -9.75 8.78
CA ALA A 162 -16.06 -11.12 8.81
C ALA A 162 -15.79 -11.87 7.49
N HIS A 163 -15.98 -11.21 6.34
CA HIS A 163 -15.67 -11.76 5.02
C HIS A 163 -14.16 -11.97 4.83
N ALA A 164 -13.34 -10.98 5.19
CA ALA A 164 -11.89 -11.08 5.15
C ALA A 164 -11.37 -12.26 6.00
N CYS A 165 -11.96 -12.47 7.18
CA CYS A 165 -11.64 -13.62 8.04
C CYS A 165 -12.02 -14.97 7.39
N LYS A 166 -13.19 -15.07 6.76
CA LYS A 166 -13.62 -16.29 6.06
C LYS A 166 -12.71 -16.63 4.88
N LEU A 167 -12.24 -15.63 4.16
CA LEU A 167 -11.29 -15.81 3.06
C LEU A 167 -9.87 -16.16 3.54
N GLY A 168 -9.55 -15.95 4.81
CA GLY A 168 -8.21 -16.18 5.37
C GLY A 168 -7.26 -15.01 5.23
N CYS A 169 -7.74 -13.80 4.88
CA CYS A 169 -6.94 -12.59 4.82
C CYS A 169 -6.36 -12.23 6.21
N GLU A 170 -5.25 -11.47 6.23
CA GLU A 170 -4.61 -11.01 7.48
C GLU A 170 -5.52 -10.13 8.34
N GLY A 171 -6.47 -9.42 7.71
CA GLY A 171 -7.42 -8.53 8.34
C GLY A 171 -7.85 -7.40 7.43
N ILE A 172 -8.22 -6.28 8.02
CA ILE A 172 -8.57 -5.05 7.29
C ILE A 172 -7.87 -3.82 7.87
N VAL A 173 -7.78 -2.78 7.05
CA VAL A 173 -7.41 -1.42 7.47
C VAL A 173 -8.56 -0.49 7.17
N SER A 174 -9.09 0.15 8.21
CA SER A 174 -10.11 1.19 8.09
C SER A 174 -9.44 2.56 8.09
N LYS A 175 -9.81 3.43 7.16
CA LYS A 175 -9.22 4.76 7.00
C LYS A 175 -10.33 5.81 7.04
N ARG A 176 -10.14 6.85 7.87
CA ARG A 176 -11.14 7.91 8.04
C ARG A 176 -11.19 8.82 6.81
N LEU A 177 -12.37 9.06 6.25
CA LEU A 177 -12.59 10.04 5.19
C LEU A 177 -12.16 11.45 5.65
N GLY A 178 -11.68 12.26 4.74
CA GLY A 178 -11.11 13.58 5.03
C GLY A 178 -9.71 13.54 5.66
N SER A 179 -9.19 12.37 6.05
CA SER A 179 -7.89 12.29 6.71
C SER A 179 -6.73 12.61 5.78
N THR A 180 -5.73 13.30 6.35
CA THR A 180 -4.45 13.60 5.72
C THR A 180 -3.48 12.43 5.91
N TYR A 181 -2.43 12.36 5.07
CA TYR A 181 -1.36 11.39 5.25
C TYR A 181 -0.33 11.93 6.27
N ARG A 182 -0.06 11.16 7.31
CA ARG A 182 0.88 11.53 8.37
C ARG A 182 1.90 10.42 8.56
N SER A 183 3.17 10.78 8.54
CA SER A 183 4.25 9.85 8.90
C SER A 183 4.09 9.34 10.34
N GLY A 184 4.44 8.09 10.56
CA GLY A 184 4.30 7.45 11.85
C GLY A 184 2.87 7.01 12.16
N ARG A 185 2.59 6.76 13.44
CA ARG A 185 1.29 6.22 13.88
C ARG A 185 0.17 7.21 13.74
N SER A 186 -0.92 6.80 13.09
CA SER A 186 -2.10 7.62 12.84
C SER A 186 -3.33 7.04 13.54
N PRO A 187 -4.12 7.87 14.26
CA PRO A 187 -5.42 7.44 14.81
C PRO A 187 -6.51 7.36 13.73
N HIS A 188 -6.26 7.96 12.55
CA HIS A 188 -7.19 7.95 11.43
C HIS A 188 -7.08 6.70 10.54
N TRP A 189 -6.07 5.89 10.76
CA TRP A 189 -5.92 4.57 10.15
C TRP A 189 -5.95 3.52 11.25
N VAL A 190 -6.86 2.57 11.13
CA VAL A 190 -7.11 1.54 12.15
C VAL A 190 -6.96 0.17 11.51
N LYS A 191 -6.13 -0.70 12.08
CA LYS A 191 -5.99 -2.09 11.62
C LYS A 191 -6.66 -3.04 12.59
N VAL A 192 -7.43 -3.98 12.03
CA VAL A 192 -8.00 -5.11 12.77
C VAL A 192 -7.49 -6.39 12.13
N LYS A 193 -6.84 -7.22 12.93
CA LYS A 193 -6.21 -8.45 12.46
C LYS A 193 -7.12 -9.65 12.69
N ASN A 194 -7.15 -10.55 11.72
CA ASN A 194 -7.80 -11.84 11.83
C ASN A 194 -6.97 -12.78 12.73
N PRO A 195 -7.44 -13.16 13.92
CA PRO A 195 -6.65 -13.95 14.85
C PRO A 195 -6.33 -15.37 14.34
N LYS A 196 -7.05 -15.84 13.30
CA LYS A 196 -6.84 -17.15 12.69
C LYS A 196 -5.87 -17.11 11.49
N ALA A 197 -5.50 -15.93 10.99
CA ALA A 197 -4.59 -15.81 9.86
C ALA A 197 -3.18 -16.29 10.22
N GLN A 198 -2.51 -16.93 9.26
CA GLN A 198 -1.11 -17.37 9.43
C GLN A 198 -0.16 -16.23 9.76
N ALA A 199 -0.35 -15.06 9.12
CA ALA A 199 0.41 -13.84 9.39
C ALA A 199 0.41 -13.45 10.87
N VAL A 200 -0.76 -13.51 11.52
CA VAL A 200 -0.93 -13.12 12.94
C VAL A 200 -0.31 -14.16 13.86
N LYS A 201 -0.41 -15.46 13.54
CA LYS A 201 0.24 -16.53 14.30
C LYS A 201 1.76 -16.41 14.22
N ARG A 202 2.31 -16.15 13.03
CA ARG A 202 3.74 -15.94 12.83
C ARG A 202 4.28 -14.75 13.63
N GLU A 203 3.61 -13.58 13.58
CA GLU A 203 4.02 -12.42 14.37
C GLU A 203 4.06 -12.74 15.88
N ALA A 204 3.06 -13.45 16.39
CA ALA A 204 3.04 -13.87 17.78
C ALA A 204 4.21 -14.81 18.14
N GLU A 205 4.61 -15.70 17.22
CA GLU A 205 5.76 -16.60 17.42
C GLU A 205 7.11 -15.87 17.32
N GLU A 206 7.22 -14.82 16.49
CA GLU A 206 8.42 -13.98 16.36
C GLU A 206 8.62 -13.05 17.56
N ASP A 207 7.54 -12.54 18.16
CA ASP A 207 7.58 -11.68 19.36
C ASP A 207 8.00 -12.45 20.64
N TRP A 208 8.01 -13.80 20.61
CA TRP A 208 8.45 -14.66 21.72
C TRP A 208 9.95 -15.06 21.64
N ARG A 209 10.67 -14.61 20.62
CA ARG A 209 12.12 -14.87 20.43
C ARG A 209 12.97 -13.62 20.67
#